data_1edad9f644445c1ad8f1c4d6cfcd9190
#
_entry.id   1edad9f644445c1ad8f1c4d6cfcd9190
#
_cell.length_a   1.000
_cell.length_b   1.000
_cell.length_c   1.000
_cell.angle_alpha   90.00
_cell.angle_beta   90.00
_cell.angle_gamma   90.00
#
_symmetry.space_group_name_H-M   'P 1'
#
loop_
_entity.id
_entity.type
_entity.pdbx_description
1 polymer ?
#
loop_
_entity_poly.entity_id
_entity_poly.type
_entity_poly.pdbx_seq_one_letter_code
_entity_poly.pdbx_strand_id
1 'polypeptide(L)'
;MRIDALTLEGFRNYDRQVLTFHDSCNVIYGENAQGKTNLLEAMVYLACGKSPRARAERELIGFDRDKARILGQMFTRDREFRTEVELFRGRRRKASVNGVPAKNNAALSDVLHTVFFSPEDLMLIREGAAARRRFMDLSLCQLRPRYGEALAEYHRLYEHKTRILRDSGDYPQLLATLPDFNRRLCQVGAVLIHYRARYCRALAEYAAQAHYECSGQREELELRYQTVSTVHDPFLPQEQLFAALMEHQQSHEQAEIASRLCLSGPHKDDLEVLVNGRSARQFCSQGQVRTAALALKLADREIHKNTMGEYPIMLLDDVLSELDPRRQEYVLNRIAGGQVFITCCENDRLDTLLSGKVFHIRGGEVLT
;
A
#
# COMPACT_ATOMS: atom_id res chain seq x y z
N MET A 1 9.12 -6.03 -14.49
CA MET A 1 10.01 -5.35 -13.50
C MET A 1 10.76 -6.37 -12.69
N ARG A 2 12.02 -6.10 -12.31
CA ARG A 2 12.78 -6.93 -11.36
C ARG A 2 13.80 -6.10 -10.58
N ILE A 3 14.15 -6.57 -9.40
CA ILE A 3 15.30 -6.15 -8.61
C ILE A 3 16.41 -7.18 -8.85
N ASP A 4 17.55 -6.74 -9.38
CA ASP A 4 18.69 -7.60 -9.62
C ASP A 4 19.58 -7.70 -8.37
N ALA A 5 19.74 -6.57 -7.66
CA ALA A 5 20.51 -6.52 -6.41
C ALA A 5 19.95 -5.52 -5.42
N LEU A 6 20.16 -5.80 -4.14
CA LEU A 6 19.79 -4.94 -3.01
C LEU A 6 20.96 -4.87 -2.02
N THR A 7 21.32 -3.64 -1.63
CA THR A 7 22.25 -3.40 -0.53
C THR A 7 21.53 -2.70 0.60
N LEU A 8 21.66 -3.25 1.80
CA LEU A 8 21.15 -2.70 3.06
C LEU A 8 22.33 -2.37 3.97
N GLU A 9 22.32 -1.18 4.58
CA GLU A 9 23.30 -0.75 5.56
C GLU A 9 22.58 -0.04 6.72
N GLY A 10 22.71 -0.56 7.93
CA GLY A 10 22.05 -0.01 9.14
C GLY A 10 20.53 0.02 9.09
N PHE A 11 19.91 -0.84 8.28
CA PHE A 11 18.46 -0.89 8.07
C PHE A 11 17.83 -1.97 8.95
N ARG A 12 16.93 -1.60 9.85
CA ARG A 12 16.30 -2.53 10.80
C ARG A 12 17.37 -3.33 11.57
N ASN A 13 17.39 -4.66 11.37
CA ASN A 13 18.37 -5.58 11.95
C ASN A 13 19.51 -5.95 10.99
N TYR A 14 19.54 -5.35 9.79
CA TYR A 14 20.64 -5.55 8.84
C TYR A 14 21.74 -4.53 9.07
N ASP A 15 22.92 -4.99 9.49
CA ASP A 15 24.10 -4.12 9.65
C ASP A 15 24.67 -3.75 8.29
N ARG A 16 25.08 -4.75 7.51
CA ARG A 16 25.45 -4.60 6.10
C ARG A 16 25.19 -5.88 5.35
N GLN A 17 24.34 -5.82 4.33
CA GLN A 17 24.03 -6.98 3.49
C GLN A 17 23.97 -6.58 2.02
N VAL A 18 24.55 -7.40 1.15
CA VAL A 18 24.47 -7.27 -0.31
C VAL A 18 23.87 -8.56 -0.85
N LEU A 19 22.79 -8.45 -1.61
CA LEU A 19 22.01 -9.56 -2.13
C LEU A 19 21.85 -9.42 -3.64
N THR A 20 21.97 -10.54 -4.35
CA THR A 20 21.61 -10.64 -5.78
C THR A 20 20.49 -11.65 -5.93
N PHE A 21 19.48 -11.32 -6.71
CA PHE A 21 18.25 -12.09 -6.80
C PHE A 21 18.13 -12.83 -8.13
N HIS A 22 17.27 -13.84 -8.13
CA HIS A 22 16.81 -14.51 -9.34
C HIS A 22 15.69 -13.68 -9.98
N ASP A 23 15.59 -13.66 -11.29
CA ASP A 23 14.64 -12.83 -12.04
C ASP A 23 13.19 -13.33 -12.00
N SER A 24 12.96 -14.55 -11.54
CA SER A 24 11.61 -15.12 -11.36
C SER A 24 11.23 -15.29 -9.89
N CYS A 25 11.75 -16.28 -9.19
CA CYS A 25 11.36 -16.59 -7.82
C CYS A 25 12.54 -16.51 -6.85
N ASN A 26 12.28 -15.93 -5.67
CA ASN A 26 13.25 -15.82 -4.57
C ASN A 26 12.54 -16.26 -3.28
N VAL A 27 12.97 -17.37 -2.72
CA VAL A 27 12.46 -17.89 -1.45
C VAL A 27 13.40 -17.46 -0.32
N ILE A 28 12.83 -16.87 0.71
CA ILE A 28 13.55 -16.34 1.87
C ILE A 28 13.03 -17.09 3.10
N TYR A 29 13.85 -17.97 3.65
CA TYR A 29 13.44 -18.75 4.80
C TYR A 29 14.32 -18.47 6.05
N GLY A 30 13.79 -18.83 7.21
CA GLY A 30 14.44 -18.65 8.50
C GLY A 30 13.41 -18.52 9.62
N GLU A 31 13.84 -18.66 10.84
CA GLU A 31 12.96 -18.54 12.01
C GLU A 31 12.27 -17.15 12.07
N ASN A 32 11.26 -17.04 12.92
CA ASN A 32 10.58 -15.76 13.14
C ASN A 32 11.52 -14.72 13.74
N ALA A 33 11.28 -13.44 13.41
CA ALA A 33 12.07 -12.29 13.83
C ALA A 33 13.54 -12.24 13.33
N GLN A 34 13.95 -13.09 12.37
CA GLN A 34 15.30 -13.06 11.82
C GLN A 34 15.55 -11.94 10.80
N GLY A 35 14.49 -11.27 10.29
CA GLY A 35 14.64 -10.15 9.34
C GLY A 35 14.00 -10.38 7.98
N LYS A 36 13.36 -11.51 7.71
CA LYS A 36 12.69 -11.83 6.44
C LYS A 36 11.78 -10.68 5.97
N THR A 37 10.82 -10.30 6.81
CA THR A 37 9.90 -9.18 6.56
C THR A 37 10.62 -7.85 6.35
N ASN A 38 11.72 -7.60 7.07
CA ASN A 38 12.50 -6.37 6.95
C ASN A 38 13.16 -6.26 5.57
N LEU A 39 13.56 -7.37 4.97
CA LEU A 39 14.08 -7.40 3.60
C LEU A 39 13.00 -7.00 2.59
N LEU A 40 11.78 -7.57 2.70
CA LEU A 40 10.66 -7.19 1.85
C LEU A 40 10.25 -5.73 2.07
N GLU A 41 10.25 -5.26 3.32
CA GLU A 41 9.97 -3.87 3.68
C GLU A 41 10.92 -2.88 2.99
N ALA A 42 12.21 -3.22 2.86
CA ALA A 42 13.17 -2.41 2.13
C ALA A 42 12.82 -2.27 0.64
N MET A 43 12.35 -3.36 0.00
CA MET A 43 11.91 -3.34 -1.39
C MET A 43 10.66 -2.46 -1.59
N VAL A 44 9.65 -2.59 -0.70
CA VAL A 44 8.47 -1.71 -0.72
C VAL A 44 8.89 -0.25 -0.53
N TYR A 45 9.84 0.00 0.38
CA TYR A 45 10.32 1.35 0.63
C TYR A 45 11.02 1.97 -0.60
N LEU A 46 11.80 1.20 -1.35
CA LEU A 46 12.39 1.64 -2.61
C LEU A 46 11.33 1.95 -3.67
N ALA A 47 10.23 1.22 -3.70
CA ALA A 47 9.16 1.40 -4.68
C ALA A 47 8.29 2.65 -4.41
N CYS A 48 7.94 2.92 -3.15
CA CYS A 48 6.96 3.97 -2.86
C CYS A 48 7.43 5.01 -1.83
N GLY A 49 8.65 4.88 -1.31
CA GLY A 49 9.19 5.78 -0.29
C GLY A 49 8.41 5.78 1.02
N LYS A 50 7.66 4.71 1.29
CA LYS A 50 6.89 4.51 2.53
C LYS A 50 7.01 3.06 2.98
N SER A 51 7.08 2.84 4.28
CA SER A 51 7.02 1.50 4.84
C SER A 51 5.56 1.04 4.96
N PRO A 52 5.27 -0.25 4.70
CA PRO A 52 3.97 -0.83 4.98
C PRO A 52 3.68 -0.94 6.49
N ARG A 53 4.71 -0.96 7.36
CA ARG A 53 4.61 -1.22 8.79
C ARG A 53 5.03 -0.05 9.68
N ALA A 54 6.14 0.62 9.36
CA ALA A 54 6.66 1.71 10.17
C ALA A 54 5.78 2.96 10.11
N ARG A 55 5.57 3.59 11.26
CA ARG A 55 4.86 4.87 11.38
C ARG A 55 5.76 6.06 11.10
N ALA A 56 7.05 5.92 11.40
CA ALA A 56 8.05 6.96 11.22
C ALA A 56 9.35 6.37 10.61
N GLU A 57 10.01 7.13 9.74
CA GLU A 57 11.25 6.70 9.06
C GLU A 57 12.38 6.33 10.03
N ARG A 58 12.42 6.95 11.22
CA ARG A 58 13.39 6.61 12.28
C ARG A 58 13.29 5.16 12.77
N GLU A 59 12.14 4.52 12.63
CA GLU A 59 11.92 3.12 13.01
C GLU A 59 12.58 2.13 12.04
N LEU A 60 12.93 2.59 10.83
CA LEU A 60 13.65 1.81 9.82
C LEU A 60 15.16 1.78 10.04
N ILE A 61 15.68 2.67 10.89
CA ILE A 61 17.10 2.78 11.21
C ILE A 61 17.41 1.84 12.37
N GLY A 62 18.47 1.06 12.24
CA GLY A 62 18.96 0.16 13.30
C GLY A 62 19.12 0.89 14.64
N PHE A 63 18.91 0.16 15.76
CA PHE A 63 18.83 0.78 17.10
C PHE A 63 20.07 1.62 17.44
N ASP A 64 21.25 1.11 17.14
CA ASP A 64 22.55 1.74 17.47
C ASP A 64 23.15 2.51 16.28
N ARG A 65 22.31 2.92 15.34
CA ARG A 65 22.74 3.63 14.12
C ARG A 65 22.04 4.99 14.00
N ASP A 66 22.77 5.98 13.47
CA ASP A 66 22.22 7.31 13.17
C ASP A 66 21.67 7.40 11.73
N LYS A 67 22.02 6.46 10.90
CA LYS A 67 21.58 6.40 9.49
C LYS A 67 21.34 4.97 9.03
N ALA A 68 20.48 4.84 8.02
CA ALA A 68 20.34 3.63 7.24
C ALA A 68 20.42 3.98 5.74
N ARG A 69 20.85 3.01 4.95
CA ARG A 69 20.95 3.12 3.50
C ARG A 69 20.34 1.90 2.84
N ILE A 70 19.52 2.15 1.83
CA ILE A 70 18.93 1.15 0.96
C ILE A 70 19.33 1.49 -0.46
N LEU A 71 19.98 0.57 -1.15
CA LEU A 71 20.36 0.72 -2.54
C LEU A 71 19.84 -0.46 -3.34
N GLY A 72 19.04 -0.20 -4.37
CA GLY A 72 18.54 -1.20 -5.30
C GLY A 72 19.08 -1.00 -6.71
N GLN A 73 19.41 -2.11 -7.36
CA GLN A 73 19.64 -2.19 -8.81
C GLN A 73 18.43 -2.90 -9.42
N MET A 74 17.79 -2.27 -10.39
CA MET A 74 16.49 -2.67 -10.91
C MET A 74 16.48 -2.61 -12.42
N PHE A 75 15.65 -3.46 -13.02
CA PHE A 75 15.40 -3.45 -14.44
C PHE A 75 13.91 -3.33 -14.70
N THR A 76 13.51 -2.32 -15.46
CA THR A 76 12.11 -2.06 -15.83
C THR A 76 12.05 -1.34 -17.18
N ARG A 77 11.07 -1.64 -18.02
CA ARG A 77 10.89 -1.01 -19.33
C ARG A 77 12.16 -1.03 -20.18
N ASP A 78 12.85 -2.18 -20.17
CA ASP A 78 14.10 -2.40 -20.89
C ASP A 78 15.26 -1.46 -20.52
N ARG A 79 15.24 -0.95 -19.28
CA ARG A 79 16.28 -0.04 -18.74
C ARG A 79 16.71 -0.46 -17.34
N GLU A 80 17.98 -0.20 -17.07
CA GLU A 80 18.54 -0.35 -15.74
C GLU A 80 18.38 0.95 -14.93
N PHE A 81 18.01 0.78 -13.67
CA PHE A 81 17.90 1.87 -12.71
C PHE A 81 18.67 1.52 -11.44
N ARG A 82 19.26 2.55 -10.85
CA ARG A 82 19.86 2.51 -9.52
C ARG A 82 19.12 3.47 -8.63
N THR A 83 18.37 2.94 -7.66
CA THR A 83 17.64 3.74 -6.69
C THR A 83 18.33 3.65 -5.34
N GLU A 84 18.57 4.78 -4.72
CA GLU A 84 19.23 4.89 -3.43
C GLU A 84 18.41 5.74 -2.47
N VAL A 85 18.25 5.27 -1.24
CA VAL A 85 17.61 6.02 -0.16
C VAL A 85 18.49 5.98 1.08
N GLU A 86 18.79 7.14 1.61
CA GLU A 86 19.47 7.33 2.91
C GLU A 86 18.49 7.91 3.92
N LEU A 87 18.31 7.22 5.03
CA LEU A 87 17.50 7.62 6.18
C LEU A 87 18.39 8.15 7.29
N PHE A 88 17.91 9.15 8.01
CA PHE A 88 18.69 9.78 9.09
C PHE A 88 17.81 10.03 10.32
N ARG A 89 18.41 9.88 11.52
CA ARG A 89 17.78 10.37 12.74
C ARG A 89 17.86 11.91 12.77
N GLY A 90 16.70 12.58 12.94
CA GLY A 90 16.65 14.03 13.14
C GLY A 90 16.74 14.92 11.89
N ARG A 91 16.88 14.37 10.69
CA ARG A 91 16.81 15.14 9.44
C ARG A 91 16.04 14.40 8.34
N ARG A 92 15.65 15.13 7.32
CA ARG A 92 14.95 14.54 6.16
C ARG A 92 15.85 13.53 5.44
N ARG A 93 15.22 12.44 4.96
CA ARG A 93 15.88 11.46 4.10
C ARG A 93 16.39 12.09 2.81
N LYS A 94 17.35 11.42 2.19
CA LYS A 94 17.77 11.67 0.82
C LYS A 94 17.37 10.49 -0.04
N ALA A 95 16.92 10.75 -1.26
CA ALA A 95 16.65 9.72 -2.24
C ALA A 95 17.18 10.16 -3.60
N SER A 96 17.63 9.22 -4.41
CA SER A 96 18.08 9.48 -5.78
C SER A 96 17.77 8.29 -6.69
N VAL A 97 17.58 8.60 -7.98
CA VAL A 97 17.44 7.63 -9.06
C VAL A 97 18.53 7.94 -10.08
N ASN A 98 19.37 6.97 -10.38
CA ASN A 98 20.56 7.11 -11.25
C ASN A 98 21.44 8.31 -10.85
N GLY A 99 21.59 8.55 -9.54
CA GLY A 99 22.36 9.67 -9.01
C GLY A 99 21.63 11.04 -9.04
N VAL A 100 20.46 11.12 -9.66
CA VAL A 100 19.65 12.35 -9.69
C VAL A 100 18.77 12.41 -8.44
N PRO A 101 18.86 13.48 -7.62
CA PRO A 101 18.04 13.60 -6.43
C PRO A 101 16.54 13.52 -6.71
N ALA A 102 15.84 12.64 -6.01
CA ALA A 102 14.39 12.50 -6.06
C ALA A 102 13.74 13.56 -5.15
N LYS A 103 12.97 14.48 -5.75
CA LYS A 103 12.30 15.56 -4.99
C LYS A 103 11.11 15.06 -4.17
N ASN A 104 10.46 13.99 -4.61
CA ASN A 104 9.27 13.39 -3.98
C ASN A 104 9.26 11.87 -4.18
N ASN A 105 8.27 11.20 -3.61
CA ASN A 105 8.12 9.74 -3.73
C ASN A 105 7.74 9.29 -5.14
N ALA A 106 7.12 10.14 -5.94
CA ALA A 106 6.71 9.80 -7.29
C ALA A 106 7.91 9.36 -8.14
N ALA A 107 9.08 9.99 -7.97
CA ALA A 107 10.30 9.60 -8.69
C ALA A 107 10.77 8.17 -8.38
N LEU A 108 10.46 7.64 -7.20
CA LEU A 108 10.72 6.24 -6.83
C LEU A 108 9.68 5.31 -7.47
N SER A 109 8.40 5.70 -7.39
CA SER A 109 7.31 4.92 -7.95
C SER A 109 7.33 4.85 -9.48
N ASP A 110 7.96 5.81 -10.16
CA ASP A 110 8.16 5.74 -11.61
C ASP A 110 9.13 4.64 -12.04
N VAL A 111 9.95 4.12 -11.13
CA VAL A 111 10.96 3.10 -11.41
C VAL A 111 10.49 1.70 -11.04
N LEU A 112 9.90 1.54 -9.85
CA LEU A 112 9.58 0.23 -9.30
C LEU A 112 8.18 0.21 -8.73
N HIS A 113 7.43 -0.83 -9.06
CA HIS A 113 6.15 -1.13 -8.44
C HIS A 113 6.21 -2.45 -7.68
N THR A 114 5.58 -2.48 -6.52
CA THR A 114 5.49 -3.66 -5.68
C THR A 114 4.06 -3.89 -5.23
N VAL A 115 3.65 -5.16 -5.16
CA VAL A 115 2.44 -5.58 -4.45
C VAL A 115 2.88 -6.41 -3.25
N PHE A 116 2.70 -5.84 -2.07
CA PHE A 116 3.07 -6.47 -0.81
C PHE A 116 1.85 -7.14 -0.19
N PHE A 117 1.98 -8.40 0.17
CA PHE A 117 0.95 -9.19 0.83
C PHE A 117 1.52 -9.83 2.10
N SER A 118 0.95 -9.49 3.25
CA SER A 118 1.33 -9.98 4.58
C SER A 118 0.14 -10.58 5.31
N PRO A 119 0.35 -11.30 6.43
CA PRO A 119 -0.75 -11.78 7.27
C PRO A 119 -1.67 -10.66 7.78
N GLU A 120 -1.13 -9.46 7.99
CA GLU A 120 -1.91 -8.28 8.37
C GLU A 120 -2.95 -7.90 7.30
N ASP A 121 -2.67 -8.14 6.03
CA ASP A 121 -3.61 -7.89 4.94
C ASP A 121 -4.83 -8.82 4.96
N LEU A 122 -4.72 -9.98 5.60
CA LEU A 122 -5.88 -10.86 5.84
C LEU A 122 -6.92 -10.18 6.73
N MET A 123 -6.49 -9.20 7.54
CA MET A 123 -7.36 -8.38 8.37
C MET A 123 -7.99 -7.20 7.61
N LEU A 124 -7.57 -6.92 6.38
CA LEU A 124 -8.09 -5.83 5.53
C LEU A 124 -9.62 -5.84 5.46
N ILE A 125 -10.21 -7.04 5.41
CA ILE A 125 -11.66 -7.24 5.34
C ILE A 125 -12.33 -6.98 6.70
N ARG A 126 -11.70 -7.40 7.81
CA ARG A 126 -12.28 -7.31 9.16
C ARG A 126 -12.01 -5.99 9.85
N GLU A 127 -10.91 -5.34 9.54
CA GLU A 127 -10.58 -4.04 10.09
C GLU A 127 -11.51 -2.93 9.58
N GLY A 128 -11.36 -1.74 10.16
CA GLY A 128 -12.12 -0.55 9.76
C GLY A 128 -11.68 0.00 8.39
N ALA A 129 -12.42 0.99 7.92
CA ALA A 129 -12.18 1.69 6.66
C ALA A 129 -10.73 2.23 6.49
N ALA A 130 -10.04 2.51 7.61
CA ALA A 130 -8.66 3.01 7.56
C ALA A 130 -7.68 2.03 6.88
N ALA A 131 -7.81 0.72 7.14
CA ALA A 131 -6.98 -0.31 6.51
C ALA A 131 -7.24 -0.36 5.00
N ARG A 132 -8.50 -0.33 4.57
CA ARG A 132 -8.88 -0.35 3.15
C ARG A 132 -8.48 0.92 2.41
N ARG A 133 -8.60 2.10 3.05
CA ARG A 133 -8.04 3.34 2.48
C ARG A 133 -6.53 3.24 2.30
N ARG A 134 -5.81 2.74 3.31
CA ARG A 134 -4.35 2.56 3.22
C ARG A 134 -3.96 1.62 2.08
N PHE A 135 -4.68 0.53 1.87
CA PHE A 135 -4.48 -0.38 0.74
C PHE A 135 -4.64 0.36 -0.60
N MET A 136 -5.77 1.07 -0.81
CA MET A 136 -5.99 1.86 -2.03
C MET A 136 -4.91 2.94 -2.23
N ASP A 137 -4.55 3.63 -1.15
CA ASP A 137 -3.57 4.73 -1.20
C ASP A 137 -2.17 4.23 -1.56
N LEU A 138 -1.75 3.06 -1.06
CA LEU A 138 -0.45 2.46 -1.39
C LEU A 138 -0.36 2.10 -2.86
N SER A 139 -1.39 1.49 -3.43
CA SER A 139 -1.46 1.16 -4.85
C SER A 139 -1.53 2.42 -5.72
N LEU A 140 -2.46 3.31 -5.42
CA LEU A 140 -2.67 4.54 -6.20
C LEU A 140 -1.47 5.49 -6.18
N CYS A 141 -0.72 5.57 -5.09
CA CYS A 141 0.52 6.35 -5.02
C CYS A 141 1.58 5.84 -5.98
N GLN A 142 1.63 4.53 -6.23
CA GLN A 142 2.55 3.94 -7.21
C GLN A 142 2.03 4.13 -8.65
N LEU A 143 0.72 3.96 -8.87
CA LEU A 143 0.12 3.99 -10.21
C LEU A 143 -0.09 5.41 -10.78
N ARG A 144 -0.24 6.42 -9.91
CA ARG A 144 -0.67 7.77 -10.27
C ARG A 144 0.08 8.83 -9.46
N PRO A 145 1.18 9.41 -9.97
CA PRO A 145 1.96 10.44 -9.26
C PRO A 145 1.11 11.60 -8.73
N ARG A 146 0.16 12.07 -9.54
CA ARG A 146 -0.79 13.13 -9.15
C ARG A 146 -1.65 12.76 -7.93
N TYR A 147 -2.00 11.48 -7.80
CA TYR A 147 -2.71 11.01 -6.61
C TYR A 147 -1.84 11.12 -5.35
N GLY A 148 -0.59 10.69 -5.45
CA GLY A 148 0.36 10.77 -4.33
C GLY A 148 0.60 12.21 -3.86
N GLU A 149 0.70 13.17 -4.78
CA GLU A 149 0.83 14.59 -4.48
C GLU A 149 -0.44 15.13 -3.80
N ALA A 150 -1.61 14.82 -4.37
CA ALA A 150 -2.90 15.21 -3.79
C ALA A 150 -3.10 14.61 -2.39
N LEU A 151 -2.75 13.35 -2.17
CA LEU A 151 -2.84 12.70 -0.88
C LEU A 151 -1.94 13.37 0.17
N ALA A 152 -0.71 13.70 -0.20
CA ALA A 152 0.23 14.39 0.69
C ALA A 152 -0.25 15.81 1.04
N GLU A 153 -0.83 16.52 0.08
CA GLU A 153 -1.43 17.83 0.32
C GLU A 153 -2.67 17.73 1.21
N TYR A 154 -3.56 16.77 0.92
CA TYR A 154 -4.76 16.52 1.70
C TYR A 154 -4.45 16.24 3.17
N HIS A 155 -3.46 15.39 3.46
CA HIS A 155 -3.05 15.08 4.82
C HIS A 155 -2.55 16.32 5.57
N ARG A 156 -1.73 17.17 4.93
CA ARG A 156 -1.26 18.43 5.55
C ARG A 156 -2.42 19.36 5.88
N LEU A 157 -3.33 19.56 4.93
CA LEU A 157 -4.52 20.41 5.14
C LEU A 157 -5.43 19.86 6.23
N TYR A 158 -5.63 18.54 6.24
CA TYR A 158 -6.42 17.84 7.25
C TYR A 158 -5.82 18.02 8.67
N GLU A 159 -4.50 17.86 8.82
CA GLU A 159 -3.81 18.08 10.08
C GLU A 159 -3.94 19.55 10.53
N HIS A 160 -3.79 20.50 9.62
CA HIS A 160 -3.97 21.92 9.94
C HIS A 160 -5.41 22.23 10.36
N LYS A 161 -6.41 21.77 9.61
CA LYS A 161 -7.82 21.96 9.96
C LYS A 161 -8.16 21.32 11.31
N THR A 162 -7.68 20.10 11.56
CA THR A 162 -7.86 19.40 12.85
C THR A 162 -7.27 20.23 13.99
N ARG A 163 -6.12 20.86 13.79
CA ARG A 163 -5.50 21.73 14.80
C ARG A 163 -6.30 23.01 15.03
N ILE A 164 -6.78 23.68 13.95
CA ILE A 164 -7.66 24.83 14.04
C ILE A 164 -8.92 24.50 14.84
N LEU A 165 -9.60 23.43 14.52
CA LEU A 165 -10.82 23.00 15.22
C LEU A 165 -10.56 22.69 16.71
N ARG A 166 -9.45 22.02 17.03
CA ARG A 166 -9.09 21.69 18.40
C ARG A 166 -8.79 22.94 19.23
N ASP A 167 -7.99 23.85 18.67
CA ASP A 167 -7.46 25.01 19.38
C ASP A 167 -8.47 26.21 19.37
N SER A 168 -9.56 26.13 18.57
CA SER A 168 -10.59 27.19 18.45
C SER A 168 -11.35 27.49 19.74
N GLY A 169 -11.36 26.58 20.71
CA GLY A 169 -11.95 26.83 22.02
C GLY A 169 -11.22 27.90 22.80
N ASP A 170 -9.89 27.92 22.70
CA ASP A 170 -9.03 28.90 23.39
C ASP A 170 -8.77 30.13 22.47
N TYR A 171 -8.80 29.94 21.17
CA TYR A 171 -8.50 30.95 20.15
C TYR A 171 -9.60 31.01 19.05
N PRO A 172 -10.79 31.58 19.35
CA PRO A 172 -11.94 31.60 18.41
C PRO A 172 -11.64 32.28 17.07
N GLN A 173 -10.67 33.20 17.02
CA GLN A 173 -10.25 33.90 15.79
C GLN A 173 -9.68 32.94 14.73
N LEU A 174 -9.21 31.73 15.11
CA LEU A 174 -8.73 30.70 14.16
C LEU A 174 -9.85 30.24 13.22
N LEU A 175 -11.12 30.28 13.65
CA LEU A 175 -12.26 29.88 12.83
C LEU A 175 -12.41 30.74 11.57
N ALA A 176 -11.93 31.98 11.56
CA ALA A 176 -11.97 32.85 10.39
C ALA A 176 -11.15 32.28 9.20
N THR A 177 -10.22 31.37 9.45
CA THR A 177 -9.40 30.72 8.41
C THR A 177 -10.04 29.45 7.84
N LEU A 178 -11.05 28.88 8.49
CA LEU A 178 -11.68 27.62 8.07
C LEU A 178 -12.20 27.61 6.64
N PRO A 179 -12.85 28.69 6.12
CA PRO A 179 -13.41 28.68 4.77
C PRO A 179 -12.36 28.37 3.70
N ASP A 180 -11.15 28.91 3.81
CA ASP A 180 -10.07 28.67 2.85
C ASP A 180 -9.54 27.24 2.96
N PHE A 181 -9.34 26.74 4.17
CA PHE A 181 -8.98 25.34 4.40
C PHE A 181 -10.03 24.38 3.88
N ASN A 182 -11.31 24.63 4.16
CA ASN A 182 -12.44 23.82 3.71
C ASN A 182 -12.47 23.75 2.18
N ARG A 183 -12.38 24.89 1.52
CA ARG A 183 -12.37 24.97 0.06
C ARG A 183 -11.21 24.16 -0.52
N ARG A 184 -10.00 24.33 0.00
CA ARG A 184 -8.82 23.64 -0.52
C ARG A 184 -8.88 22.14 -0.23
N LEU A 185 -9.35 21.71 0.95
CA LEU A 185 -9.58 20.30 1.29
C LEU A 185 -10.58 19.66 0.33
N CYS A 186 -11.69 20.35 -0.01
CA CYS A 186 -12.66 19.84 -0.96
C CYS A 186 -12.10 19.73 -2.38
N GLN A 187 -11.28 20.71 -2.83
CA GLN A 187 -10.63 20.63 -4.13
C GLN A 187 -9.71 19.41 -4.25
N VAL A 188 -8.82 19.24 -3.27
CA VAL A 188 -7.90 18.09 -3.25
C VAL A 188 -8.65 16.80 -2.98
N GLY A 189 -9.67 16.84 -2.14
CA GLY A 189 -10.55 15.71 -1.84
C GLY A 189 -11.27 15.16 -3.07
N ALA A 190 -11.75 16.03 -3.95
CA ALA A 190 -12.37 15.64 -5.22
C ALA A 190 -11.40 14.85 -6.13
N VAL A 191 -10.12 15.22 -6.13
CA VAL A 191 -9.08 14.45 -6.83
C VAL A 191 -8.93 13.05 -6.24
N LEU A 192 -8.91 12.92 -4.91
CA LEU A 192 -8.79 11.61 -4.25
C LEU A 192 -9.97 10.71 -4.56
N ILE A 193 -11.21 11.21 -4.43
CA ILE A 193 -12.44 10.45 -4.74
C ILE A 193 -12.42 10.00 -6.20
N HIS A 194 -12.08 10.89 -7.13
CA HIS A 194 -12.01 10.58 -8.56
C HIS A 194 -11.10 9.39 -8.88
N TYR A 195 -9.90 9.35 -8.27
CA TYR A 195 -8.96 8.25 -8.51
C TYR A 195 -9.39 6.97 -7.78
N ARG A 196 -9.83 7.08 -6.51
CA ARG A 196 -10.27 5.93 -5.72
C ARG A 196 -11.46 5.21 -6.35
N ALA A 197 -12.47 5.95 -6.79
CA ALA A 197 -13.65 5.36 -7.44
C ALA A 197 -13.28 4.54 -8.67
N ARG A 198 -12.42 5.09 -9.54
CA ARG A 198 -11.96 4.39 -10.75
C ARG A 198 -11.10 3.17 -10.45
N TYR A 199 -10.22 3.30 -9.45
CA TYR A 199 -9.42 2.17 -8.98
C TYR A 199 -10.32 1.06 -8.41
N CYS A 200 -11.30 1.40 -7.56
CA CYS A 200 -12.23 0.44 -6.98
C CYS A 200 -13.06 -0.29 -8.04
N ARG A 201 -13.47 0.40 -9.12
CA ARG A 201 -14.17 -0.23 -10.25
C ARG A 201 -13.28 -1.25 -10.96
N ALA A 202 -12.05 -0.89 -11.28
CA ALA A 202 -11.10 -1.83 -11.88
C ALA A 202 -10.77 -2.99 -10.93
N LEU A 203 -10.60 -2.70 -9.63
CA LEU A 203 -10.34 -3.70 -8.61
C LEU A 203 -11.49 -4.70 -8.50
N ALA A 204 -12.76 -4.24 -8.60
CA ALA A 204 -13.94 -5.08 -8.50
C ALA A 204 -13.97 -6.15 -9.59
N GLU A 205 -13.63 -5.79 -10.84
CA GLU A 205 -13.62 -6.72 -11.98
C GLU A 205 -12.63 -7.87 -11.76
N TYR A 206 -11.36 -7.55 -11.44
CA TYR A 206 -10.32 -8.57 -11.23
C TYR A 206 -10.51 -9.35 -9.93
N ALA A 207 -10.95 -8.68 -8.86
CA ALA A 207 -11.16 -9.33 -7.57
C ALA A 207 -12.33 -10.30 -7.60
N ALA A 208 -13.43 -9.98 -8.28
CA ALA A 208 -14.56 -10.88 -8.44
C ALA A 208 -14.15 -12.18 -9.14
N GLN A 209 -13.39 -12.09 -10.24
CA GLN A 209 -12.88 -13.26 -10.94
C GLN A 209 -11.93 -14.08 -10.08
N ALA A 210 -10.94 -13.44 -9.43
CA ALA A 210 -9.97 -14.14 -8.60
C ALA A 210 -10.64 -14.83 -7.40
N HIS A 211 -11.63 -14.20 -6.78
CA HIS A 211 -12.38 -14.78 -5.66
C HIS A 211 -13.22 -15.97 -6.11
N TYR A 212 -13.94 -15.83 -7.22
CA TYR A 212 -14.76 -16.92 -7.79
C TYR A 212 -13.92 -18.16 -8.07
N GLU A 213 -12.79 -18.01 -8.76
CA GLU A 213 -11.87 -19.11 -9.05
C GLU A 213 -11.28 -19.73 -7.78
N CYS A 214 -10.78 -18.88 -6.86
CA CYS A 214 -10.15 -19.33 -5.61
C CYS A 214 -11.15 -20.04 -4.67
N SER A 215 -12.42 -19.64 -4.67
CA SER A 215 -13.49 -20.27 -3.88
C SER A 215 -13.99 -21.59 -4.48
N GLY A 216 -13.50 -21.95 -5.67
CA GLY A 216 -13.98 -23.11 -6.43
C GLY A 216 -15.31 -22.87 -7.09
N GLN A 217 -15.50 -21.67 -7.62
CA GLN A 217 -16.69 -21.24 -8.36
C GLN A 217 -17.98 -21.24 -7.52
N ARG A 218 -17.87 -20.93 -6.22
CA ARG A 218 -19.01 -21.02 -5.29
C ARG A 218 -19.43 -19.69 -4.70
N GLU A 219 -18.53 -18.70 -4.71
CA GLU A 219 -18.75 -17.43 -4.02
C GLU A 219 -18.52 -16.26 -4.94
N GLU A 220 -19.41 -15.29 -4.87
CA GLU A 220 -19.33 -14.03 -5.60
C GLU A 220 -18.81 -12.93 -4.69
N LEU A 221 -17.81 -12.17 -5.16
CA LEU A 221 -17.27 -11.01 -4.49
C LEU A 221 -17.77 -9.74 -5.18
N GLU A 222 -18.30 -8.81 -4.40
CA GLU A 222 -18.67 -7.48 -4.85
C GLU A 222 -17.93 -6.42 -4.03
N LEU A 223 -17.49 -5.37 -4.70
CA LEU A 223 -16.84 -4.21 -4.08
C LEU A 223 -17.66 -2.96 -4.34
N ARG A 224 -17.91 -2.16 -3.28
CA ARG A 224 -18.60 -0.87 -3.37
C ARG A 224 -17.77 0.22 -2.75
N TYR A 225 -17.42 1.23 -3.55
CA TYR A 225 -16.77 2.42 -3.03
C TYR A 225 -17.80 3.33 -2.36
N GLN A 226 -17.53 3.69 -1.11
CA GLN A 226 -18.37 4.57 -0.31
C GLN A 226 -17.62 5.85 0.01
N THR A 227 -18.29 6.99 -0.09
CA THR A 227 -17.77 8.32 0.26
C THR A 227 -18.85 9.13 0.95
N VAL A 228 -18.67 10.44 1.12
CA VAL A 228 -19.64 11.31 1.79
C VAL A 228 -20.99 11.32 1.07
N SER A 229 -22.09 11.50 1.82
CA SER A 229 -23.46 11.27 1.37
C SER A 229 -23.93 12.17 0.22
N THR A 230 -23.35 13.35 0.05
CA THR A 230 -23.68 14.28 -1.05
C THR A 230 -23.07 13.88 -2.39
N VAL A 231 -22.08 12.98 -2.37
CA VAL A 231 -21.49 12.42 -3.59
C VAL A 231 -22.29 11.18 -3.98
N HIS A 232 -23.35 11.37 -4.75
CA HIS A 232 -24.21 10.27 -5.21
C HIS A 232 -23.57 9.42 -6.30
N ASP A 233 -22.78 10.03 -7.16
CA ASP A 233 -21.99 9.32 -8.19
C ASP A 233 -20.50 9.73 -8.10
N PRO A 234 -19.62 8.82 -7.62
CA PRO A 234 -18.20 9.13 -7.47
C PRO A 234 -17.44 9.14 -8.81
N PHE A 235 -18.10 8.82 -9.93
CA PHE A 235 -17.49 8.86 -11.26
C PHE A 235 -17.67 10.19 -12.00
N LEU A 236 -18.38 11.12 -11.42
CA LEU A 236 -18.55 12.48 -11.93
C LEU A 236 -17.21 13.21 -12.17
N PRO A 237 -17.18 14.26 -13.00
CA PRO A 237 -16.03 15.16 -13.15
C PRO A 237 -15.61 15.75 -11.81
N GLN A 238 -14.32 16.06 -11.68
CA GLN A 238 -13.76 16.59 -10.43
C GLN A 238 -14.44 17.87 -9.94
N GLU A 239 -14.90 18.71 -10.86
CA GLU A 239 -15.63 19.96 -10.54
C GLU A 239 -16.97 19.67 -9.84
N GLN A 240 -17.69 18.64 -10.29
CA GLN A 240 -18.96 18.24 -9.66
C GLN A 240 -18.73 17.53 -8.31
N LEU A 241 -17.67 16.71 -8.23
CA LEU A 241 -17.24 16.12 -6.96
C LEU A 241 -16.83 17.21 -5.95
N PHE A 242 -16.14 18.25 -6.39
CA PHE A 242 -15.80 19.39 -5.57
C PHE A 242 -17.07 20.11 -5.05
N ALA A 243 -18.05 20.38 -5.91
CA ALA A 243 -19.29 21.04 -5.52
C ALA A 243 -20.05 20.20 -4.47
N ALA A 244 -20.16 18.88 -4.68
CA ALA A 244 -20.81 17.98 -3.73
C ALA A 244 -20.06 17.90 -2.37
N LEU A 245 -18.72 17.91 -2.40
CA LEU A 245 -17.91 17.98 -1.18
C LEU A 245 -18.08 19.31 -0.43
N MET A 246 -18.19 20.43 -1.15
CA MET A 246 -18.44 21.74 -0.55
C MET A 246 -19.81 21.80 0.11
N GLU A 247 -20.84 21.24 -0.51
CA GLU A 247 -22.18 21.10 0.07
C GLU A 247 -22.13 20.29 1.38
N HIS A 248 -21.47 19.12 1.36
CA HIS A 248 -21.29 18.31 2.55
C HIS A 248 -20.54 19.05 3.66
N GLN A 249 -19.48 19.77 3.28
CA GLN A 249 -18.66 20.53 4.22
C GLN A 249 -19.49 21.65 4.88
N GLN A 250 -20.27 22.40 4.10
CA GLN A 250 -21.11 23.49 4.61
C GLN A 250 -22.19 22.96 5.58
N SER A 251 -22.84 21.86 5.23
CA SER A 251 -23.85 21.25 6.10
C SER A 251 -23.29 20.69 7.41
N HIS A 252 -22.00 20.37 7.47
CA HIS A 252 -21.36 19.80 8.67
C HIS A 252 -20.50 20.81 9.46
N GLU A 253 -20.34 22.05 8.99
CA GLU A 253 -19.43 23.02 9.59
C GLU A 253 -19.71 23.28 11.08
N GLN A 254 -20.97 23.50 11.45
CA GLN A 254 -21.36 23.70 12.86
C GLN A 254 -21.06 22.47 13.73
N ALA A 255 -21.31 21.27 13.19
CA ALA A 255 -21.02 20.02 13.89
C ALA A 255 -19.50 19.79 14.03
N GLU A 256 -18.69 20.16 13.03
CA GLU A 256 -17.23 20.11 13.11
C GLU A 256 -16.67 21.04 14.20
N ILE A 257 -17.18 22.29 14.26
CA ILE A 257 -16.77 23.25 15.27
C ILE A 257 -17.16 22.76 16.67
N ALA A 258 -18.40 22.27 16.85
CA ALA A 258 -18.89 21.78 18.12
C ALA A 258 -18.14 20.52 18.60
N SER A 259 -17.90 19.57 17.70
CA SER A 259 -17.21 18.30 18.01
C SER A 259 -15.69 18.40 18.00
N ARG A 260 -15.13 19.47 17.43
CA ARG A 260 -13.69 19.66 17.16
C ARG A 260 -13.07 18.57 16.27
N LEU A 261 -13.89 17.96 15.40
CA LEU A 261 -13.50 16.87 14.53
C LEU A 261 -13.77 17.24 13.06
N CYS A 262 -12.91 16.83 12.15
CA CYS A 262 -13.18 16.88 10.72
C CYS A 262 -14.19 15.78 10.35
N LEU A 263 -15.37 16.16 9.88
CA LEU A 263 -16.47 15.24 9.56
C LEU A 263 -16.68 15.03 8.06
N SER A 264 -16.17 15.95 7.23
CA SER A 264 -16.38 15.95 5.79
C SER A 264 -15.10 15.67 5.01
N GLY A 265 -15.15 14.76 4.04
CA GLY A 265 -14.07 14.51 3.08
C GLY A 265 -13.62 13.06 2.96
N PRO A 266 -12.69 12.76 2.02
CA PRO A 266 -12.27 11.40 1.65
C PRO A 266 -11.51 10.63 2.75
N HIS A 267 -11.19 11.23 3.87
CA HIS A 267 -10.72 10.51 5.07
C HIS A 267 -11.82 9.66 5.73
N LYS A 268 -13.08 9.82 5.30
CA LYS A 268 -14.23 9.00 5.69
C LYS A 268 -14.57 7.90 4.69
N ASP A 269 -13.95 7.90 3.51
CA ASP A 269 -14.20 6.89 2.47
C ASP A 269 -13.99 5.47 2.96
N ASP A 270 -14.72 4.55 2.34
CA ASP A 270 -14.56 3.12 2.56
C ASP A 270 -14.65 2.34 1.24
N LEU A 271 -14.12 1.13 1.26
CA LEU A 271 -14.31 0.10 0.27
C LEU A 271 -15.09 -1.05 0.93
N GLU A 272 -16.39 -1.07 0.73
CA GLU A 272 -17.22 -2.14 1.25
C GLU A 272 -16.99 -3.41 0.43
N VAL A 273 -16.77 -4.52 1.14
CA VAL A 273 -16.55 -5.84 0.56
C VAL A 273 -17.72 -6.72 0.91
N LEU A 274 -18.38 -7.27 -0.09
CA LEU A 274 -19.52 -8.17 0.05
C LEU A 274 -19.16 -9.55 -0.55
N VAL A 275 -19.58 -10.61 0.12
CA VAL A 275 -19.50 -11.98 -0.39
C VAL A 275 -20.92 -12.55 -0.41
N ASN A 276 -21.37 -13.00 -1.57
CA ASN A 276 -22.75 -13.46 -1.79
C ASN A 276 -23.79 -12.44 -1.28
N GLY A 277 -23.56 -11.15 -1.56
CA GLY A 277 -24.43 -10.03 -1.20
C GLY A 277 -24.42 -9.65 0.30
N ARG A 278 -23.58 -10.27 1.14
CA ARG A 278 -23.49 -9.99 2.58
C ARG A 278 -22.17 -9.35 2.93
N SER A 279 -22.17 -8.41 3.91
CA SER A 279 -20.95 -7.76 4.38
C SER A 279 -19.91 -8.78 4.82
N ALA A 280 -18.77 -8.79 4.12
CA ALA A 280 -17.67 -9.73 4.42
C ALA A 280 -17.10 -9.48 5.84
N ARG A 281 -17.10 -8.24 6.30
CA ARG A 281 -16.65 -7.87 7.64
C ARG A 281 -17.46 -8.54 8.74
N GLN A 282 -18.80 -8.63 8.57
CA GLN A 282 -19.71 -9.08 9.63
C GLN A 282 -20.03 -10.58 9.56
N PHE A 283 -20.14 -11.14 8.37
CA PHE A 283 -20.77 -12.44 8.16
C PHE A 283 -19.86 -13.52 7.57
N CYS A 284 -18.66 -13.15 7.03
CA CYS A 284 -17.78 -14.15 6.42
C CYS A 284 -17.01 -14.99 7.44
N SER A 285 -16.83 -16.25 7.12
CA SER A 285 -15.90 -17.15 7.81
C SER A 285 -14.45 -16.70 7.64
N GLN A 286 -13.53 -17.21 8.44
CA GLN A 286 -12.09 -16.88 8.27
C GLN A 286 -11.56 -17.28 6.87
N GLY A 287 -11.99 -18.44 6.35
CA GLY A 287 -11.61 -18.88 5.02
C GLY A 287 -12.09 -17.93 3.92
N GLN A 288 -13.33 -17.43 4.00
CA GLN A 288 -13.87 -16.43 3.06
C GLN A 288 -13.11 -15.10 3.14
N VAL A 289 -12.82 -14.63 4.34
CA VAL A 289 -12.00 -13.41 4.56
C VAL A 289 -10.63 -13.54 3.92
N ARG A 290 -9.95 -14.68 4.12
CA ARG A 290 -8.64 -14.95 3.50
C ARG A 290 -8.74 -14.97 1.98
N THR A 291 -9.76 -15.64 1.42
CA THR A 291 -9.98 -15.66 -0.04
C THR A 291 -10.25 -14.27 -0.59
N ALA A 292 -11.06 -13.45 0.09
CA ALA A 292 -11.35 -12.09 -0.34
C ALA A 292 -10.11 -11.18 -0.29
N ALA A 293 -9.31 -11.25 0.80
CA ALA A 293 -8.08 -10.47 0.90
C ALA A 293 -7.05 -10.87 -0.19
N LEU A 294 -6.91 -12.17 -0.44
CA LEU A 294 -6.08 -12.70 -1.52
C LEU A 294 -6.55 -12.19 -2.89
N ALA A 295 -7.85 -12.26 -3.16
CA ALA A 295 -8.43 -11.78 -4.41
C ALA A 295 -8.16 -10.29 -4.64
N LEU A 296 -8.24 -9.46 -3.60
CA LEU A 296 -7.90 -8.03 -3.69
C LEU A 296 -6.43 -7.81 -4.06
N LYS A 297 -5.50 -8.58 -3.48
CA LYS A 297 -4.06 -8.44 -3.78
C LYS A 297 -3.69 -8.93 -5.18
N LEU A 298 -4.30 -10.02 -5.63
CA LEU A 298 -4.12 -10.50 -7.01
C LEU A 298 -4.72 -9.52 -8.03
N ALA A 299 -5.88 -8.95 -7.71
CA ALA A 299 -6.51 -7.91 -8.53
C ALA A 299 -5.64 -6.65 -8.64
N ASP A 300 -5.07 -6.20 -7.52
CA ASP A 300 -4.13 -5.07 -7.48
C ASP A 300 -2.92 -5.33 -8.40
N ARG A 301 -2.36 -6.55 -8.35
CA ARG A 301 -1.26 -6.96 -9.24
C ARG A 301 -1.64 -6.87 -10.73
N GLU A 302 -2.84 -7.30 -11.11
CA GLU A 302 -3.31 -7.20 -12.50
C GLU A 302 -3.55 -5.75 -12.93
N ILE A 303 -4.05 -4.88 -12.04
CA ILE A 303 -4.19 -3.44 -12.31
C ILE A 303 -2.82 -2.81 -12.60
N HIS A 304 -1.81 -3.13 -11.78
CA HIS A 304 -0.44 -2.66 -12.00
C HIS A 304 0.09 -3.12 -13.36
N LYS A 305 -0.04 -4.42 -13.70
CA LYS A 305 0.37 -4.97 -14.99
C LYS A 305 -0.29 -4.24 -16.16
N ASN A 306 -1.62 -4.07 -16.10
CA ASN A 306 -2.35 -3.45 -17.21
C ASN A 306 -2.06 -1.95 -17.35
N THR A 307 -1.71 -1.29 -16.26
CA THR A 307 -1.35 0.14 -16.28
C THR A 307 0.09 0.35 -16.78
N MET A 308 1.01 -0.53 -16.38
CA MET A 308 2.45 -0.36 -16.64
C MET A 308 2.97 -1.18 -17.83
N GLY A 309 2.20 -2.17 -18.31
CA GLY A 309 2.61 -3.09 -19.36
C GLY A 309 3.48 -4.25 -18.89
N GLU A 310 3.87 -4.27 -17.62
CA GLU A 310 4.70 -5.33 -17.00
C GLU A 310 4.24 -5.61 -15.56
N TYR A 311 4.49 -6.84 -15.08
CA TYR A 311 4.12 -7.21 -13.72
C TYR A 311 4.93 -6.44 -12.68
N PRO A 312 4.27 -5.94 -11.61
CA PRO A 312 4.96 -5.46 -10.42
C PRO A 312 5.66 -6.62 -9.72
N ILE A 313 6.63 -6.30 -8.87
CA ILE A 313 7.25 -7.31 -8.00
C ILE A 313 6.23 -7.74 -6.95
N MET A 314 6.01 -9.06 -6.85
CA MET A 314 5.13 -9.62 -5.83
C MET A 314 5.93 -10.02 -4.59
N LEU A 315 5.53 -9.50 -3.44
CA LEU A 315 6.18 -9.73 -2.16
C LEU A 315 5.18 -10.45 -1.22
N LEU A 316 5.40 -11.73 -0.95
CA LEU A 316 4.57 -12.58 -0.10
C LEU A 316 5.27 -12.81 1.24
N ASP A 317 4.80 -12.17 2.31
CA ASP A 317 5.39 -12.25 3.64
C ASP A 317 4.63 -13.24 4.51
N ASP A 318 5.13 -14.46 4.66
CA ASP A 318 4.55 -15.57 5.47
C ASP A 318 3.07 -15.91 5.15
N VAL A 319 2.54 -15.45 4.00
CA VAL A 319 1.11 -15.60 3.67
C VAL A 319 0.76 -17.04 3.28
N LEU A 320 1.69 -17.73 2.61
CA LEU A 320 1.40 -19.09 2.13
C LEU A 320 1.15 -20.06 3.27
N SER A 321 1.80 -19.88 4.43
CA SER A 321 1.56 -20.69 5.62
C SER A 321 0.14 -20.58 6.20
N GLU A 322 -0.52 -19.44 5.93
CA GLU A 322 -1.89 -19.15 6.36
C GLU A 322 -2.98 -19.71 5.41
N LEU A 323 -2.57 -20.25 4.26
CA LEU A 323 -3.46 -20.77 3.23
C LEU A 323 -3.48 -22.30 3.24
N ASP A 324 -4.65 -22.88 2.95
CA ASP A 324 -4.75 -24.31 2.67
C ASP A 324 -4.07 -24.68 1.33
N PRO A 325 -3.74 -25.95 1.10
CA PRO A 325 -2.98 -26.39 -0.09
C PRO A 325 -3.60 -25.97 -1.42
N ARG A 326 -4.92 -25.93 -1.54
CA ARG A 326 -5.62 -25.54 -2.76
C ARG A 326 -5.43 -24.05 -3.06
N ARG A 327 -5.53 -23.21 -2.04
CA ARG A 327 -5.29 -21.76 -2.17
C ARG A 327 -3.81 -21.46 -2.42
N GLN A 328 -2.90 -22.20 -1.78
CA GLN A 328 -1.47 -22.11 -2.07
C GLN A 328 -1.18 -22.37 -3.55
N GLU A 329 -1.66 -23.48 -4.09
CA GLU A 329 -1.50 -23.85 -5.50
C GLU A 329 -2.08 -22.75 -6.43
N TYR A 330 -3.28 -22.26 -6.11
CA TYR A 330 -3.91 -21.19 -6.88
C TYR A 330 -3.05 -19.93 -6.93
N VAL A 331 -2.50 -19.49 -5.78
CA VAL A 331 -1.62 -18.32 -5.70
C VAL A 331 -0.36 -18.55 -6.52
N LEU A 332 0.33 -19.67 -6.32
CA LEU A 332 1.58 -19.98 -7.00
C LEU A 332 1.41 -19.99 -8.52
N ASN A 333 0.30 -20.52 -9.04
CA ASN A 333 -0.03 -20.49 -10.46
C ASN A 333 -0.33 -19.08 -10.98
N ARG A 334 -0.92 -18.21 -10.16
CA ARG A 334 -1.31 -16.85 -10.55
C ARG A 334 -0.19 -15.83 -10.46
N ILE A 335 0.82 -16.05 -9.62
CA ILE A 335 1.97 -15.14 -9.48
C ILE A 335 3.06 -15.37 -10.53
N ALA A 336 2.94 -16.41 -11.36
CA ALA A 336 3.83 -16.63 -12.49
C ALA A 336 3.85 -15.42 -13.46
N GLY A 337 4.98 -15.20 -14.13
CA GLY A 337 5.14 -14.14 -15.14
C GLY A 337 5.74 -12.82 -14.63
N GLY A 338 6.18 -12.73 -13.38
CA GLY A 338 6.93 -11.60 -12.82
C GLY A 338 7.86 -12.06 -11.72
N GLN A 339 8.71 -11.17 -11.21
CA GLN A 339 9.57 -11.50 -10.08
C GLN A 339 8.76 -11.57 -8.79
N VAL A 340 9.01 -12.63 -8.01
CA VAL A 340 8.30 -12.92 -6.76
C VAL A 340 9.30 -13.17 -5.64
N PHE A 341 9.02 -12.65 -4.46
CA PHE A 341 9.72 -12.94 -3.21
C PHE A 341 8.73 -13.56 -2.23
N ILE A 342 9.10 -14.70 -1.68
CA ILE A 342 8.27 -15.47 -0.75
C ILE A 342 9.06 -15.67 0.52
N THR A 343 8.52 -15.21 1.67
CA THR A 343 9.10 -15.57 2.95
C THR A 343 8.35 -16.75 3.57
N CYS A 344 9.09 -17.61 4.27
CA CYS A 344 8.54 -18.76 5.02
C CYS A 344 9.43 -19.08 6.24
N CYS A 345 8.86 -19.83 7.19
CA CYS A 345 9.61 -20.28 8.37
C CYS A 345 10.43 -21.53 8.08
N GLU A 346 9.91 -22.43 7.24
CA GLU A 346 10.51 -23.73 6.88
C GLU A 346 10.62 -23.84 5.36
N ASN A 347 11.71 -24.48 4.90
CA ASN A 347 12.02 -24.60 3.48
C ASN A 347 11.37 -25.80 2.79
N ASP A 348 10.92 -26.81 3.56
CA ASP A 348 10.68 -28.18 3.11
C ASP A 348 9.65 -28.39 1.99
N ARG A 349 8.85 -27.36 1.62
CA ARG A 349 7.81 -27.51 0.61
C ARG A 349 7.95 -26.61 -0.62
N LEU A 350 8.69 -25.52 -0.54
CA LEU A 350 8.77 -24.54 -1.63
C LEU A 350 9.92 -24.82 -2.61
N ASP A 351 10.99 -25.46 -2.16
CA ASP A 351 12.15 -25.81 -3.00
C ASP A 351 11.79 -26.77 -4.15
N THR A 352 10.75 -27.62 -3.94
CA THR A 352 10.30 -28.56 -4.96
C THR A 352 9.30 -27.97 -5.95
N LEU A 353 8.68 -26.85 -5.61
CA LEU A 353 7.60 -26.23 -6.39
C LEU A 353 8.06 -25.06 -7.28
N LEU A 354 9.20 -24.43 -6.97
CA LEU A 354 9.64 -23.20 -7.62
C LEU A 354 11.09 -23.28 -8.06
N SER A 355 11.35 -23.11 -9.35
CA SER A 355 12.72 -22.87 -9.84
C SER A 355 13.11 -21.43 -9.50
N GLY A 356 14.13 -21.25 -8.65
CA GLY A 356 14.53 -19.91 -8.21
C GLY A 356 15.74 -19.92 -7.29
N LYS A 357 15.95 -18.83 -6.57
CA LYS A 357 17.04 -18.69 -5.59
C LYS A 357 16.49 -18.74 -4.17
N VAL A 358 17.20 -19.44 -3.31
CA VAL A 358 16.81 -19.62 -1.91
C VAL A 358 17.81 -18.89 -1.03
N PHE A 359 17.31 -18.19 -0.02
CA PHE A 359 18.08 -17.43 0.95
C PHE A 359 17.73 -17.88 2.36
N HIS A 360 18.71 -18.24 3.16
CA HIS A 360 18.56 -18.50 4.57
C HIS A 360 18.90 -17.24 5.37
N ILE A 361 17.96 -16.71 6.16
CA ILE A 361 18.22 -15.53 7.00
C ILE A 361 18.29 -15.92 8.47
N ARG A 362 19.36 -15.48 9.12
CA ARG A 362 19.57 -15.63 10.55
C ARG A 362 20.18 -14.35 11.13
N GLY A 363 19.49 -13.73 12.11
CA GLY A 363 19.99 -12.53 12.81
C GLY A 363 20.27 -11.31 11.92
N GLY A 364 19.59 -11.15 10.77
CA GLY A 364 19.87 -10.08 9.81
C GLY A 364 21.03 -10.38 8.85
N GLU A 365 21.54 -11.60 8.87
CA GLU A 365 22.56 -12.06 7.92
C GLU A 365 21.98 -13.13 6.99
N VAL A 366 22.41 -13.12 5.74
CA VAL A 366 22.08 -14.16 4.76
C VAL A 366 23.17 -15.20 4.76
N LEU A 367 22.81 -16.41 5.16
CA LEU A 367 23.68 -17.58 5.08
C LEU A 367 23.54 -18.18 3.69
N THR A 368 24.63 -18.29 2.98
CA THR A 368 24.72 -18.90 1.65
C THR A 368 24.84 -20.41 1.75
#